data_6e5346e911fe6fb13043a7e528133890
#
_entry.id   6e5346e911fe6fb13043a7e528133890
#
_cell.length_a   1.000
_cell.length_b   1.000
_cell.length_c   1.000
_cell.angle_alpha   90.00
_cell.angle_beta   90.00
_cell.angle_gamma   90.00
#
_symmetry.space_group_name_H-M   'P 1'
#
loop_
_entity.id
_entity.type
_entity.pdbx_description
1 polymer ?
#
loop_
_entity_poly.entity_id
_entity_poly.type
_entity_poly.pdbx_seq_one_letter_code
_entity_poly.pdbx_strand_id
1 'polypeptide(L)'
;MTRATVCVVGSGAREHAIAWSLARSADVVVTPGNPGIGGVAPSGHTIRSDPKPPQLLDASLYVIGPEVPLVEGLADELRAGGRLVFGPGAAGARLEGSKAFMKQLCAGAGVPTAAWACFAEPSPAIEFMKSLAPPYVVKTDGLAAGKGVLVTSDLAEAAADVAAKLSGSAFGGAGRRVVIEEAMAGPELSLFAVCDGTRALPLPEAQDFKRLGDGDTGPNTGGMGAYSPVPSAGDAAVSEAMGRIVEPALDALSRSGADYRGLLYAGVMLTPDGPKLVEFNVRFGDPETEVVLPRVTGDLVELLAAAAGGDLRPAAAEAACTPDAAVCVVAAAPGYPEAPRSGTPISGVRAAGTLPGVTVFHAGTRRLDDGTLVTAGGRVLCVSALGSTITAARARAYEAIARVGFEGMTYRRDIAEAAAKSEVT
;
A
#
# COMPACT_ATOMS: atom_id res chain seq x y z
N MET A 1 -0.81 21.40 28.66
CA MET A 1 -0.27 20.15 28.09
C MET A 1 0.21 20.49 26.70
N THR A 2 1.47 20.21 26.36
CA THR A 2 1.96 20.29 24.98
C THR A 2 1.19 19.30 24.12
N ARG A 3 0.65 19.76 22.98
CA ARG A 3 -0.06 18.89 22.04
C ARG A 3 0.91 17.81 21.52
N ALA A 4 0.43 16.57 21.41
CA ALA A 4 1.22 15.49 20.80
C ALA A 4 1.51 15.85 19.35
N THR A 5 2.75 15.64 18.91
CA THR A 5 3.15 15.80 17.51
C THR A 5 3.53 14.44 16.96
N VAL A 6 3.01 14.08 15.77
CA VAL A 6 3.37 12.87 15.06
C VAL A 6 4.17 13.22 13.81
N CYS A 7 5.29 12.54 13.58
CA CYS A 7 6.10 12.67 12.37
C CYS A 7 5.75 11.53 11.39
N VAL A 8 5.31 11.89 10.18
CA VAL A 8 5.08 10.93 9.09
C VAL A 8 6.21 11.07 8.06
N VAL A 9 6.88 9.97 7.74
CA VAL A 9 7.97 9.94 6.77
C VAL A 9 7.42 9.54 5.40
N GLY A 10 7.66 10.36 4.38
CA GLY A 10 7.27 10.12 2.99
C GLY A 10 6.62 11.33 2.34
N SER A 11 6.13 11.18 1.11
CA SER A 11 5.62 12.30 0.30
C SER A 11 4.46 11.93 -0.63
N GLY A 12 3.97 10.69 -0.59
CA GLY A 12 2.90 10.18 -1.46
C GLY A 12 1.50 10.48 -0.95
N ALA A 13 0.50 9.98 -1.67
CA ALA A 13 -0.90 10.06 -1.28
C ALA A 13 -1.18 9.24 0.00
N ARG A 14 -0.51 8.10 0.14
CA ARG A 14 -0.51 7.28 1.36
C ARG A 14 -0.12 8.12 2.59
N GLU A 15 1.01 8.82 2.55
CA GLU A 15 1.47 9.64 3.66
C GLU A 15 0.54 10.83 3.91
N HIS A 16 -0.06 11.37 2.86
CA HIS A 16 -1.10 12.40 3.00
C HIS A 16 -2.34 11.84 3.71
N ALA A 17 -2.80 10.64 3.35
CA ALA A 17 -3.95 9.99 3.99
C ALA A 17 -3.66 9.61 5.45
N ILE A 18 -2.45 9.12 5.75
CA ILE A 18 -1.99 8.88 7.12
C ILE A 18 -2.02 10.19 7.93
N ALA A 19 -1.42 11.27 7.41
CA ALA A 19 -1.38 12.57 8.09
C ALA A 19 -2.78 13.14 8.31
N TRP A 20 -3.66 13.05 7.32
CA TRP A 20 -5.05 13.48 7.42
C TRP A 20 -5.81 12.74 8.53
N SER A 21 -5.57 11.43 8.65
CA SER A 21 -6.24 10.62 9.67
C SER A 21 -5.68 10.89 11.08
N LEU A 22 -4.36 11.00 11.24
CA LEU A 22 -3.69 11.31 12.51
C LEU A 22 -4.05 12.71 13.03
N ALA A 23 -4.29 13.67 12.14
CA ALA A 23 -4.66 15.05 12.50
C ALA A 23 -6.04 15.17 13.16
N ARG A 24 -6.77 14.08 13.32
CA ARG A 24 -7.97 14.05 14.17
C ARG A 24 -7.64 14.15 15.65
N SER A 25 -6.42 13.73 16.07
CA SER A 25 -6.03 13.62 17.48
C SER A 25 -4.67 14.26 17.83
N ALA A 26 -3.82 14.60 16.82
CA ALA A 26 -2.51 15.17 17.04
C ALA A 26 -2.11 16.21 15.98
N ASP A 27 -1.15 17.06 16.29
CA ASP A 27 -0.45 17.84 15.29
C ASP A 27 0.46 16.91 14.45
N VAL A 28 0.53 17.12 13.14
CA VAL A 28 1.28 16.24 12.24
C VAL A 28 2.32 17.01 11.44
N VAL A 29 3.54 16.50 11.43
CA VAL A 29 4.60 16.94 10.53
C VAL A 29 4.93 15.82 9.56
N VAL A 30 4.94 16.09 8.25
CA VAL A 30 5.27 15.12 7.21
C VAL A 30 6.58 15.50 6.55
N THR A 31 7.50 14.55 6.45
CA THR A 31 8.84 14.81 5.89
C THR A 31 9.18 13.87 4.74
N PRO A 32 9.55 14.36 3.55
CA PRO A 32 9.53 15.76 3.14
C PRO A 32 8.13 16.30 2.85
N GLY A 33 7.11 15.43 2.73
CA GLY A 33 5.75 15.80 2.38
C GLY A 33 5.55 16.21 0.92
N ASN A 34 4.37 16.76 0.61
CA ASN A 34 4.01 17.28 -0.71
C ASN A 34 3.12 18.53 -0.58
N PRO A 35 2.86 19.28 -1.68
CA PRO A 35 2.11 20.54 -1.64
C PRO A 35 0.65 20.46 -1.19
N GLY A 36 0.07 19.27 -1.12
CA GLY A 36 -1.28 19.06 -0.60
C GLY A 36 -1.32 18.90 0.91
N ILE A 37 -0.15 18.63 1.52
CA ILE A 37 -0.01 18.41 2.95
C ILE A 37 0.17 19.74 3.65
N GLY A 38 -0.89 20.20 4.32
CA GLY A 38 -0.86 21.45 5.07
C GLY A 38 -2.24 21.93 5.46
N GLY A 39 -2.29 22.79 6.49
CA GLY A 39 -3.51 23.42 6.97
C GLY A 39 -3.88 23.02 8.38
N VAL A 40 -5.14 23.25 8.73
CA VAL A 40 -5.73 22.92 10.03
C VAL A 40 -6.88 21.94 9.80
N ALA A 41 -6.82 20.80 10.46
CA ALA A 41 -7.88 19.81 10.43
C ALA A 41 -9.14 20.31 11.16
N PRO A 42 -10.33 19.74 10.91
CA PRO A 42 -11.55 20.11 11.63
C PRO A 42 -11.44 19.97 13.17
N SER A 43 -10.57 19.09 13.64
CA SER A 43 -10.21 18.93 15.06
C SER A 43 -9.45 20.12 15.67
N GLY A 44 -8.94 21.05 14.84
CA GLY A 44 -8.08 22.15 15.25
C GLY A 44 -6.59 21.81 15.34
N HIS A 45 -6.20 20.57 14.99
CA HIS A 45 -4.79 20.15 14.87
C HIS A 45 -4.20 20.60 13.54
N THR A 46 -2.88 20.87 13.56
CA THR A 46 -2.16 21.33 12.36
C THR A 46 -1.54 20.18 11.59
N ILE A 47 -1.54 20.31 10.27
CA ILE A 47 -0.76 19.44 9.38
C ILE A 47 0.23 20.33 8.65
N ARG A 48 1.51 19.96 8.62
CA ARG A 48 2.54 20.72 7.90
C ARG A 48 3.58 19.79 7.29
N SER A 49 4.19 20.22 6.20
CA SER A 49 5.38 19.62 5.63
C SER A 49 6.65 20.26 6.19
N ASP A 50 7.71 19.48 6.37
CA ASP A 50 9.03 19.95 6.78
C ASP A 50 10.10 19.13 6.02
N PRO A 51 11.01 19.75 5.26
CA PRO A 51 12.00 19.02 4.48
C PRO A 51 13.17 18.43 5.29
N LYS A 52 13.21 18.70 6.60
CA LYS A 52 14.27 18.17 7.48
C LYS A 52 14.18 16.66 7.59
N PRO A 53 15.32 15.95 7.68
CA PRO A 53 15.33 14.53 7.99
C PRO A 53 14.56 14.22 9.28
N PRO A 54 13.89 13.07 9.39
CA PRO A 54 13.07 12.74 10.56
C PRO A 54 13.85 12.72 11.87
N GLN A 55 15.14 12.42 11.84
CA GLN A 55 16.03 12.44 13.01
C GLN A 55 16.16 13.83 13.65
N LEU A 56 15.95 14.89 12.88
CA LEU A 56 16.03 16.30 13.33
C LEU A 56 14.65 16.90 13.70
N LEU A 57 13.59 16.14 13.56
CA LEU A 57 12.24 16.53 13.95
C LEU A 57 11.94 16.02 15.36
N ASP A 58 11.25 16.82 16.17
CA ASP A 58 10.79 16.42 17.48
C ASP A 58 9.32 15.98 17.38
N ALA A 59 9.08 14.69 17.68
CA ALA A 59 7.76 14.09 17.65
C ALA A 59 7.66 12.98 18.70
N SER A 60 6.45 12.78 19.22
CA SER A 60 6.14 11.71 20.19
C SER A 60 5.98 10.34 19.54
N LEU A 61 5.68 10.31 18.23
CA LEU A 61 5.54 9.10 17.42
C LEU A 61 6.07 9.37 16.01
N TYR A 62 6.78 8.39 15.44
CA TYR A 62 7.24 8.40 14.04
C TYR A 62 6.54 7.28 13.28
N VAL A 63 5.92 7.62 12.13
CA VAL A 63 5.24 6.67 11.24
C VAL A 63 5.98 6.67 9.90
N ILE A 64 6.54 5.52 9.51
CA ILE A 64 7.29 5.42 8.25
C ILE A 64 6.36 4.89 7.16
N GLY A 65 6.10 5.73 6.14
CA GLY A 65 5.16 5.43 5.06
C GLY A 65 5.74 4.48 3.99
N PRO A 66 6.91 4.80 3.35
CA PRO A 66 7.44 4.00 2.25
C PRO A 66 8.34 2.85 2.72
N GLU A 67 8.46 1.83 1.86
CA GLU A 67 9.22 0.60 2.10
C GLU A 67 10.74 0.80 2.10
N VAL A 68 11.26 1.69 1.24
CA VAL A 68 12.71 1.87 1.07
C VAL A 68 13.38 2.28 2.38
N PRO A 69 12.95 3.33 3.10
CA PRO A 69 13.53 3.68 4.40
C PRO A 69 13.43 2.56 5.44
N LEU A 70 12.38 1.73 5.40
CA LEU A 70 12.23 0.59 6.32
C LEU A 70 13.29 -0.48 6.05
N VAL A 71 13.48 -0.84 4.78
CA VAL A 71 14.50 -1.81 4.36
C VAL A 71 15.92 -1.31 4.64
N GLU A 72 16.14 0.02 4.52
CA GLU A 72 17.42 0.68 4.81
C GLU A 72 17.68 0.86 6.33
N GLY A 73 16.70 0.55 7.19
CA GLY A 73 16.89 0.53 8.65
C GLY A 73 16.58 1.85 9.36
N LEU A 74 15.85 2.78 8.75
CA LEU A 74 15.48 4.04 9.39
C LEU A 74 14.72 3.83 10.72
N ALA A 75 13.87 2.80 10.80
CA ALA A 75 13.16 2.48 12.04
C ALA A 75 14.11 2.07 13.16
N ASP A 76 15.14 1.30 12.85
CA ASP A 76 16.17 0.87 13.82
C ASP A 76 17.00 2.07 14.30
N GLU A 77 17.39 2.95 13.38
CA GLU A 77 18.13 4.18 13.70
C GLU A 77 17.33 5.09 14.65
N LEU A 78 16.06 5.35 14.34
CA LEU A 78 15.20 6.19 15.16
C LEU A 78 14.97 5.58 16.56
N ARG A 79 14.74 4.25 16.65
CA ARG A 79 14.59 3.54 17.93
C ARG A 79 15.87 3.58 18.75
N ALA A 80 17.05 3.42 18.14
CA ALA A 80 18.33 3.57 18.82
C ALA A 80 18.52 4.97 19.40
N GLY A 81 17.93 5.98 18.78
CA GLY A 81 17.83 7.34 19.30
C GLY A 81 16.72 7.56 20.36
N GLY A 82 16.10 6.50 20.88
CA GLY A 82 15.05 6.57 21.90
C GLY A 82 13.67 7.00 21.39
N ARG A 83 13.42 6.96 20.08
CA ARG A 83 12.16 7.40 19.46
C ARG A 83 11.14 6.26 19.43
N LEU A 84 9.85 6.59 19.62
CA LEU A 84 8.75 5.68 19.41
C LEU A 84 8.44 5.62 17.89
N VAL A 85 8.52 4.41 17.29
CA VAL A 85 8.45 4.26 15.82
C VAL A 85 7.43 3.19 15.44
N PHE A 86 6.46 3.56 14.63
CA PHE A 86 5.57 2.66 13.91
C PHE A 86 6.13 2.40 12.50
N GLY A 87 6.66 1.19 12.30
CA GLY A 87 7.32 0.68 11.11
C GLY A 87 8.33 -0.40 11.53
N PRO A 88 8.41 -1.56 10.89
CA PRO A 88 9.33 -2.63 11.26
C PRO A 88 10.79 -2.19 11.06
N GLY A 89 11.71 -2.77 11.84
CA GLY A 89 13.14 -2.65 11.58
C GLY A 89 13.56 -3.38 10.30
N ALA A 90 14.78 -3.19 9.86
CA ALA A 90 15.30 -3.78 8.61
C ALA A 90 15.11 -5.30 8.55
N ALA A 91 15.26 -6.00 9.68
CA ALA A 91 15.06 -7.46 9.76
C ALA A 91 13.63 -7.87 9.38
N GLY A 92 12.60 -7.17 9.89
CA GLY A 92 11.20 -7.40 9.54
C GLY A 92 10.84 -6.91 8.14
N ALA A 93 11.43 -5.79 7.73
CA ALA A 93 11.22 -5.20 6.41
C ALA A 93 11.72 -6.06 5.25
N ARG A 94 12.56 -7.06 5.52
CA ARG A 94 12.95 -8.09 4.54
C ARG A 94 11.78 -8.86 3.95
N LEU A 95 10.61 -8.92 4.61
CA LEU A 95 9.40 -9.55 4.04
C LEU A 95 9.00 -8.91 2.71
N GLU A 96 9.13 -7.60 2.56
CA GLU A 96 8.89 -6.90 1.28
C GLU A 96 10.20 -6.77 0.47
N GLY A 97 11.32 -6.56 1.16
CA GLY A 97 12.64 -6.34 0.57
C GLY A 97 13.23 -7.57 -0.15
N SER A 98 12.78 -8.79 0.16
CA SER A 98 13.21 -10.02 -0.51
C SER A 98 12.06 -11.04 -0.58
N LYS A 99 11.60 -11.29 -1.80
CA LYS A 99 10.55 -12.30 -2.06
C LYS A 99 11.03 -13.71 -1.74
N ALA A 100 12.30 -14.02 -1.98
CA ALA A 100 12.89 -15.29 -1.61
C ALA A 100 12.90 -15.50 -0.08
N PHE A 101 13.25 -14.48 0.70
CA PHE A 101 13.17 -14.53 2.16
C PHE A 101 11.72 -14.73 2.63
N MET A 102 10.79 -13.96 2.09
CA MET A 102 9.36 -14.06 2.40
C MET A 102 8.85 -15.48 2.13
N LYS A 103 9.15 -16.05 0.97
CA LYS A 103 8.73 -17.42 0.62
C LYS A 103 9.33 -18.48 1.54
N GLN A 104 10.62 -18.35 1.89
CA GLN A 104 11.29 -19.26 2.85
C GLN A 104 10.66 -19.18 4.24
N LEU A 105 10.37 -17.97 4.74
CA LEU A 105 9.68 -17.78 6.01
C LEU A 105 8.30 -18.40 5.99
N CYS A 106 7.52 -18.16 4.93
CA CYS A 106 6.19 -18.74 4.74
C CYS A 106 6.23 -20.28 4.73
N ALA A 107 7.18 -20.88 4.01
CA ALA A 107 7.34 -22.33 3.96
C ALA A 107 7.66 -22.90 5.36
N GLY A 108 8.56 -22.25 6.11
CA GLY A 108 8.91 -22.65 7.47
C GLY A 108 7.77 -22.46 8.50
N ALA A 109 6.86 -21.53 8.24
CA ALA A 109 5.71 -21.21 9.09
C ALA A 109 4.42 -21.94 8.69
N GLY A 110 4.40 -22.68 7.58
CA GLY A 110 3.20 -23.31 7.04
C GLY A 110 2.18 -22.33 6.45
N VAL A 111 2.60 -21.10 6.10
CA VAL A 111 1.75 -20.11 5.46
C VAL A 111 1.41 -20.54 4.03
N PRO A 112 0.12 -20.68 3.67
CA PRO A 112 -0.28 -21.10 2.33
C PRO A 112 0.07 -20.02 1.29
N THR A 113 0.76 -20.42 0.23
CA THR A 113 1.14 -19.56 -0.89
C THR A 113 1.26 -20.41 -2.15
N ALA A 114 1.41 -19.79 -3.32
CA ALA A 114 1.68 -20.45 -4.59
C ALA A 114 2.88 -21.41 -4.50
N ALA A 115 2.89 -22.50 -5.25
CA ALA A 115 4.09 -23.30 -5.48
C ALA A 115 5.17 -22.41 -6.12
N TRP A 116 6.41 -22.50 -5.63
CA TRP A 116 7.47 -21.57 -6.00
C TRP A 116 8.86 -22.20 -5.95
N ALA A 117 9.78 -21.58 -6.69
CA ALA A 117 11.22 -21.83 -6.55
C ALA A 117 12.02 -20.55 -6.86
N CYS A 118 13.24 -20.48 -6.33
CA CYS A 118 14.13 -19.33 -6.47
C CYS A 118 15.37 -19.73 -7.27
N PHE A 119 15.78 -18.90 -8.24
CA PHE A 119 16.88 -19.17 -9.14
C PHE A 119 17.82 -17.98 -9.29
N ALA A 120 19.13 -18.28 -9.44
CA ALA A 120 20.18 -17.32 -9.78
C ALA A 120 20.68 -17.50 -11.22
N GLU A 121 20.22 -18.56 -11.93
CA GLU A 121 20.63 -18.88 -13.29
C GLU A 121 19.39 -19.14 -14.17
N PRO A 122 19.42 -18.74 -15.47
CA PRO A 122 18.27 -18.90 -16.35
C PRO A 122 17.88 -20.34 -16.63
N SER A 123 18.84 -21.25 -16.88
CA SER A 123 18.54 -22.62 -17.31
C SER A 123 17.73 -23.41 -16.29
N PRO A 124 18.07 -23.47 -14.99
CA PRO A 124 17.24 -24.13 -13.99
C PRO A 124 15.85 -23.48 -13.82
N ALA A 125 15.77 -22.15 -13.96
CA ALA A 125 14.50 -21.42 -13.87
C ALA A 125 13.54 -21.84 -15.02
N ILE A 126 14.06 -21.94 -16.24
CA ILE A 126 13.29 -22.35 -17.44
C ILE A 126 12.83 -23.80 -17.29
N GLU A 127 13.68 -24.72 -16.80
CA GLU A 127 13.29 -26.11 -16.57
C GLU A 127 12.19 -26.22 -15.50
N PHE A 128 12.26 -25.43 -14.44
CA PHE A 128 11.19 -25.39 -13.45
C PHE A 128 9.87 -24.87 -14.05
N MET A 129 9.91 -23.80 -14.86
CA MET A 129 8.71 -23.29 -15.54
C MET A 129 8.04 -24.32 -16.43
N LYS A 130 8.80 -25.19 -17.12
CA LYS A 130 8.24 -26.27 -17.91
C LYS A 130 7.44 -27.31 -17.11
N SER A 131 7.67 -27.40 -15.80
CA SER A 131 6.91 -28.26 -14.89
C SER A 131 5.62 -27.64 -14.37
N LEU A 132 5.41 -26.33 -14.60
CA LEU A 132 4.23 -25.59 -14.18
C LEU A 132 3.21 -25.50 -15.32
N ALA A 133 1.93 -25.36 -14.96
CA ALA A 133 0.89 -24.97 -15.91
C ALA A 133 0.94 -23.44 -16.13
N PRO A 134 0.73 -22.94 -17.36
CA PRO A 134 0.60 -21.50 -17.60
C PRO A 134 -0.69 -20.94 -16.96
N PRO A 135 -0.74 -19.65 -16.63
CA PRO A 135 0.30 -18.66 -16.85
C PRO A 135 1.47 -18.78 -15.85
N TYR A 136 2.67 -18.35 -16.28
CA TYR A 136 3.89 -18.33 -15.48
C TYR A 136 4.00 -16.99 -14.75
N VAL A 137 4.43 -17.00 -13.47
CA VAL A 137 4.67 -15.79 -12.69
C VAL A 137 6.15 -15.68 -12.39
N VAL A 138 6.80 -14.63 -12.94
CA VAL A 138 8.24 -14.36 -12.77
C VAL A 138 8.41 -13.08 -11.97
N LYS A 139 8.98 -13.19 -10.76
CA LYS A 139 9.18 -12.06 -9.85
C LYS A 139 10.67 -11.79 -9.63
N THR A 140 11.08 -10.52 -9.67
CA THR A 140 12.40 -10.08 -9.18
C THR A 140 12.45 -10.19 -7.66
N ASP A 141 13.56 -10.64 -7.07
CA ASP A 141 13.66 -10.88 -5.62
C ASP A 141 13.66 -9.58 -4.78
N GLY A 142 14.21 -8.47 -5.27
CA GLY A 142 14.29 -7.20 -4.53
C GLY A 142 13.10 -6.27 -4.75
N LEU A 143 13.21 -5.06 -4.16
CA LEU A 143 12.26 -3.98 -4.41
C LEU A 143 12.31 -3.54 -5.88
N ALA A 144 11.16 -3.48 -6.54
CA ALA A 144 11.03 -3.16 -7.96
C ALA A 144 9.84 -2.23 -8.27
N ALA A 145 9.28 -1.54 -7.27
CA ALA A 145 8.21 -0.56 -7.39
C ALA A 145 7.01 -1.06 -8.25
N GLY A 146 6.59 -2.31 -8.04
CA GLY A 146 5.48 -2.93 -8.79
C GLY A 146 5.83 -3.37 -10.22
N LYS A 147 7.04 -3.09 -10.72
CA LYS A 147 7.48 -3.43 -12.10
C LYS A 147 8.24 -4.76 -12.21
N GLY A 148 8.55 -5.38 -11.09
CA GLY A 148 9.36 -6.61 -11.04
C GLY A 148 8.60 -7.91 -11.29
N VAL A 149 7.32 -7.87 -11.67
CA VAL A 149 6.47 -9.04 -11.86
C VAL A 149 5.98 -9.13 -13.30
N LEU A 150 6.27 -10.26 -13.94
CA LEU A 150 5.67 -10.65 -15.23
C LEU A 150 4.70 -11.81 -14.99
N VAL A 151 3.52 -11.74 -15.57
CA VAL A 151 2.56 -12.85 -15.68
C VAL A 151 2.25 -13.07 -17.14
N THR A 152 2.60 -14.25 -17.67
CA THR A 152 2.39 -14.56 -19.09
C THR A 152 2.13 -16.05 -19.30
N SER A 153 1.34 -16.37 -20.33
CA SER A 153 1.14 -17.75 -20.78
C SER A 153 2.18 -18.20 -21.81
N ASP A 154 3.04 -17.29 -22.27
CA ASP A 154 4.10 -17.59 -23.23
C ASP A 154 5.41 -17.94 -22.52
N LEU A 155 5.83 -19.19 -22.63
CA LEU A 155 7.09 -19.67 -22.04
C LEU A 155 8.33 -18.93 -22.60
N ALA A 156 8.31 -18.54 -23.88
CA ALA A 156 9.45 -17.84 -24.48
C ALA A 156 9.56 -16.42 -23.92
N GLU A 157 8.44 -15.71 -23.72
CA GLU A 157 8.40 -14.42 -23.06
C GLU A 157 8.87 -14.53 -21.60
N ALA A 158 8.37 -15.53 -20.85
CA ALA A 158 8.81 -15.78 -19.47
C ALA A 158 10.31 -16.05 -19.37
N ALA A 159 10.86 -16.87 -20.30
CA ALA A 159 12.29 -17.17 -20.34
C ALA A 159 13.14 -15.95 -20.68
N ALA A 160 12.68 -15.10 -21.59
CA ALA A 160 13.35 -13.84 -21.92
C ALA A 160 13.36 -12.87 -20.73
N ASP A 161 12.27 -12.78 -20.00
CA ASP A 161 12.15 -11.94 -18.79
C ASP A 161 13.08 -12.43 -17.66
N VAL A 162 13.16 -13.77 -17.44
CA VAL A 162 14.13 -14.37 -16.51
C VAL A 162 15.54 -13.99 -16.88
N ALA A 163 15.92 -14.12 -18.16
CA ALA A 163 17.27 -13.78 -18.62
C ALA A 163 17.57 -12.28 -18.43
N ALA A 164 16.62 -11.41 -18.78
CA ALA A 164 16.75 -9.95 -18.61
C ALA A 164 16.90 -9.56 -17.13
N LYS A 165 16.11 -10.14 -16.22
CA LYS A 165 16.21 -9.89 -14.79
C LYS A 165 17.56 -10.34 -14.23
N LEU A 166 17.96 -11.60 -14.50
CA LEU A 166 19.20 -12.20 -13.98
C LEU A 166 20.48 -11.55 -14.54
N SER A 167 20.44 -10.93 -15.73
CA SER A 167 21.56 -10.19 -16.28
C SER A 167 21.89 -8.90 -15.48
N GLY A 168 20.97 -8.46 -14.61
CA GLY A 168 21.08 -7.21 -13.85
C GLY A 168 20.77 -5.96 -14.68
N SER A 169 20.47 -6.09 -15.98
CA SER A 169 20.19 -4.95 -16.86
C SER A 169 18.90 -4.22 -16.53
N ALA A 170 17.90 -4.94 -16.00
CA ALA A 170 16.58 -4.38 -15.71
C ALA A 170 16.45 -3.82 -14.27
N PHE A 171 17.04 -4.48 -13.27
CA PHE A 171 16.82 -4.17 -11.85
C PHE A 171 18.10 -4.14 -10.99
N GLY A 172 19.29 -4.06 -11.60
CA GLY A 172 20.55 -4.00 -10.88
C GLY A 172 20.73 -5.13 -9.85
N GLY A 173 21.06 -4.78 -8.61
CA GLY A 173 21.26 -5.75 -7.53
C GLY A 173 20.01 -6.56 -7.14
N ALA A 174 18.81 -6.03 -7.34
CA ALA A 174 17.54 -6.71 -7.09
C ALA A 174 17.30 -7.87 -8.10
N GLY A 175 17.89 -7.82 -9.29
CA GLY A 175 17.78 -8.84 -10.33
C GLY A 175 18.69 -10.07 -10.15
N ARG A 176 19.51 -10.15 -9.09
CA ARG A 176 20.43 -11.28 -8.90
C ARG A 176 19.74 -12.64 -8.68
N ARG A 177 18.47 -12.63 -8.33
CA ARG A 177 17.64 -13.81 -8.17
C ARG A 177 16.25 -13.51 -8.70
N VAL A 178 15.60 -14.55 -9.21
CA VAL A 178 14.19 -14.54 -9.58
C VAL A 178 13.43 -15.58 -8.78
N VAL A 179 12.20 -15.28 -8.44
CA VAL A 179 11.23 -16.20 -7.86
C VAL A 179 10.22 -16.55 -8.95
N ILE A 180 10.11 -17.83 -9.27
CA ILE A 180 9.10 -18.36 -10.19
C ILE A 180 7.99 -18.95 -9.38
N GLU A 181 6.74 -18.63 -9.72
CA GLU A 181 5.55 -19.12 -9.02
C GLU A 181 4.53 -19.68 -10.02
N GLU A 182 3.72 -20.63 -9.55
CA GLU A 182 2.47 -20.95 -10.23
C GLU A 182 1.51 -19.76 -10.15
N ALA A 183 0.65 -19.60 -11.15
CA ALA A 183 -0.40 -18.61 -11.08
C ALA A 183 -1.56 -19.11 -10.21
N MET A 184 -1.98 -18.29 -9.27
CA MET A 184 -3.19 -18.53 -8.51
C MET A 184 -4.39 -17.85 -9.19
N ALA A 185 -5.57 -18.43 -9.02
CA ALA A 185 -6.83 -17.89 -9.55
C ALA A 185 -7.82 -17.61 -8.40
N GLY A 186 -8.46 -16.47 -8.48
CA GLY A 186 -9.44 -16.02 -7.50
C GLY A 186 -9.45 -14.48 -7.40
N PRO A 187 -10.36 -13.91 -6.62
CA PRO A 187 -10.30 -12.48 -6.31
C PRO A 187 -9.14 -12.18 -5.36
N GLU A 188 -8.44 -11.09 -5.61
CA GLU A 188 -7.42 -10.57 -4.69
C GLU A 188 -8.08 -9.78 -3.55
N LEU A 189 -7.49 -9.89 -2.36
CA LEU A 189 -7.85 -9.17 -1.16
C LEU A 189 -6.60 -8.51 -0.56
N SER A 190 -6.69 -7.23 -0.24
CA SER A 190 -5.68 -6.51 0.52
C SER A 190 -6.08 -6.53 1.99
N LEU A 191 -5.33 -7.29 2.80
CA LEU A 191 -5.57 -7.45 4.23
C LEU A 191 -4.50 -6.68 5.01
N PHE A 192 -4.92 -5.87 5.97
CA PHE A 192 -4.04 -5.02 6.76
C PHE A 192 -4.10 -5.41 8.23
N ALA A 193 -2.95 -5.55 8.87
CA ALA A 193 -2.84 -5.84 10.28
C ALA A 193 -1.85 -4.89 10.96
N VAL A 194 -2.30 -4.22 12.02
CA VAL A 194 -1.43 -3.46 12.93
C VAL A 194 -0.78 -4.46 13.87
N CYS A 195 0.56 -4.48 13.90
CA CYS A 195 1.34 -5.46 14.65
C CYS A 195 2.17 -4.80 15.76
N ASP A 196 2.22 -5.42 16.95
CA ASP A 196 2.99 -4.98 18.11
C ASP A 196 4.24 -5.83 18.40
N GLY A 197 4.60 -6.72 17.48
CA GLY A 197 5.68 -7.71 17.63
C GLY A 197 5.18 -9.10 18.04
N THR A 198 4.00 -9.20 18.65
CA THR A 198 3.41 -10.46 19.12
C THR A 198 1.97 -10.65 18.71
N ARG A 199 1.23 -9.57 18.51
CA ARG A 199 -0.18 -9.56 18.13
C ARG A 199 -0.37 -8.80 16.82
N ALA A 200 -1.39 -9.24 16.08
CA ALA A 200 -1.86 -8.60 14.88
C ALA A 200 -3.33 -8.23 15.02
N LEU A 201 -3.68 -6.97 14.81
CA LEU A 201 -5.04 -6.46 14.86
C LEU A 201 -5.48 -6.04 13.45
N PRO A 202 -6.53 -6.66 12.86
CA PRO A 202 -6.96 -6.31 11.51
C PRO A 202 -7.54 -4.89 11.44
N LEU A 203 -7.23 -4.19 10.36
CA LEU A 203 -7.94 -3.01 9.88
C LEU A 203 -8.91 -3.43 8.77
N PRO A 204 -9.82 -2.54 8.32
CA PRO A 204 -10.68 -2.84 7.18
C PRO A 204 -9.88 -3.32 5.97
N GLU A 205 -10.37 -4.36 5.34
CA GLU A 205 -9.83 -4.89 4.09
C GLU A 205 -10.14 -3.96 2.91
N ALA A 206 -9.37 -4.12 1.82
CA ALA A 206 -9.60 -3.39 0.58
C ALA A 206 -9.33 -4.27 -0.63
N GLN A 207 -9.78 -3.82 -1.79
CA GLN A 207 -9.37 -4.37 -3.08
C GLN A 207 -8.85 -3.25 -3.98
N ASP A 208 -7.67 -3.45 -4.56
CA ASP A 208 -7.02 -2.54 -5.48
C ASP A 208 -7.21 -2.94 -6.95
N PHE A 209 -6.89 -2.02 -7.85
CA PHE A 209 -6.95 -2.20 -9.30
C PHE A 209 -5.57 -1.91 -9.90
N LYS A 210 -4.79 -2.96 -10.16
CA LYS A 210 -3.37 -2.88 -10.52
C LYS A 210 -3.11 -2.53 -11.98
N ARG A 211 -4.04 -2.85 -12.90
CA ARG A 211 -3.87 -2.57 -14.33
C ARG A 211 -4.24 -1.14 -14.66
N LEU A 212 -3.53 -0.57 -15.67
CA LEU A 212 -3.70 0.83 -16.07
C LEU A 212 -5.08 1.14 -16.64
N GLY A 213 -5.63 0.26 -17.46
CA GLY A 213 -6.87 0.48 -18.21
C GLY A 213 -8.07 -0.27 -17.66
N ASP A 214 -9.25 0.21 -18.06
CA ASP A 214 -10.53 -0.42 -17.75
C ASP A 214 -10.54 -1.90 -18.18
N GLY A 215 -11.26 -2.75 -17.44
CA GLY A 215 -11.33 -4.19 -17.69
C GLY A 215 -10.01 -4.93 -17.45
N ASP A 216 -9.17 -4.40 -16.54
CA ASP A 216 -7.84 -4.93 -16.21
C ASP A 216 -6.94 -5.11 -17.43
N THR A 217 -6.90 -4.09 -18.29
CA THR A 217 -6.07 -4.05 -19.49
C THR A 217 -4.82 -3.19 -19.30
N GLY A 218 -3.83 -3.38 -20.19
CA GLY A 218 -2.58 -2.60 -20.17
C GLY A 218 -1.57 -3.10 -19.12
N PRO A 219 -0.51 -2.31 -18.86
CA PRO A 219 0.56 -2.69 -17.95
C PRO A 219 0.12 -2.68 -16.48
N ASN A 220 0.86 -3.42 -15.63
CA ASN A 220 0.76 -3.29 -14.18
C ASN A 220 1.24 -1.91 -13.72
N THR A 221 0.61 -1.39 -12.67
CA THR A 221 0.91 -0.10 -12.05
C THR A 221 1.07 -0.25 -10.54
N GLY A 222 1.27 0.86 -9.84
CA GLY A 222 1.19 0.91 -8.37
C GLY A 222 -0.24 0.90 -7.81
N GLY A 223 -1.27 0.74 -8.65
CA GLY A 223 -2.69 0.83 -8.31
C GLY A 223 -3.35 2.07 -8.90
N MET A 224 -4.49 1.86 -9.59
CA MET A 224 -5.28 2.91 -10.24
C MET A 224 -6.54 3.28 -9.45
N GLY A 225 -6.74 2.64 -8.33
CA GLY A 225 -7.84 2.87 -7.41
C GLY A 225 -8.04 1.70 -6.48
N ALA A 226 -8.88 1.90 -5.47
CA ALA A 226 -9.23 0.88 -4.48
C ALA A 226 -10.63 1.12 -3.94
N TYR A 227 -11.17 0.13 -3.26
CA TYR A 227 -12.40 0.28 -2.47
C TYR A 227 -12.37 -0.59 -1.22
N SER A 228 -13.17 -0.22 -0.23
CA SER A 228 -13.38 -0.90 1.04
C SER A 228 -14.81 -0.60 1.53
N PRO A 229 -15.58 -1.55 2.10
CA PRO A 229 -15.23 -2.96 2.32
C PRO A 229 -15.26 -3.78 1.02
N VAL A 230 -14.81 -5.05 1.10
CA VAL A 230 -14.84 -6.00 -0.02
C VAL A 230 -15.93 -7.06 0.23
N PRO A 231 -17.15 -6.90 -0.32
CA PRO A 231 -18.29 -7.77 0.01
C PRO A 231 -18.05 -9.25 -0.30
N SER A 232 -17.23 -9.54 -1.33
CA SER A 232 -16.91 -10.91 -1.72
C SER A 232 -15.97 -11.63 -0.74
N ALA A 233 -15.28 -10.91 0.15
CA ALA A 233 -14.40 -11.51 1.15
C ALA A 233 -15.18 -11.97 2.39
N GLY A 234 -16.00 -11.09 2.97
CA GLY A 234 -16.70 -11.32 4.21
C GLY A 234 -15.77 -11.54 5.43
N ASP A 235 -16.34 -11.44 6.63
CA ASP A 235 -15.58 -11.56 7.89
C ASP A 235 -14.89 -12.92 8.06
N ALA A 236 -15.49 -13.98 7.52
CA ALA A 236 -14.95 -15.33 7.62
C ALA A 236 -13.63 -15.49 6.84
N ALA A 237 -13.56 -14.96 5.62
CA ALA A 237 -12.34 -15.02 4.82
C ALA A 237 -11.23 -14.14 5.40
N VAL A 238 -11.58 -12.97 5.95
CA VAL A 238 -10.63 -12.10 6.68
C VAL A 238 -10.07 -12.83 7.90
N SER A 239 -10.94 -13.43 8.73
CA SER A 239 -10.54 -14.18 9.90
C SER A 239 -9.67 -15.40 9.56
N GLU A 240 -10.02 -16.15 8.50
CA GLU A 240 -9.23 -17.27 8.03
C GLU A 240 -7.84 -16.82 7.52
N ALA A 241 -7.77 -15.73 6.77
CA ALA A 241 -6.52 -15.17 6.27
C ALA A 241 -5.63 -14.65 7.42
N MET A 242 -6.21 -14.02 8.45
CA MET A 242 -5.49 -13.65 9.66
C MET A 242 -4.84 -14.87 10.33
N GLY A 243 -5.62 -15.91 10.62
CA GLY A 243 -5.15 -17.09 11.34
C GLY A 243 -4.20 -17.98 10.54
N ARG A 244 -4.32 -18.04 9.20
CA ARG A 244 -3.49 -18.91 8.34
C ARG A 244 -2.28 -18.21 7.73
N ILE A 245 -2.29 -16.88 7.63
CA ILE A 245 -1.26 -16.13 6.90
C ILE A 245 -0.55 -15.13 7.83
N VAL A 246 -1.31 -14.21 8.44
CA VAL A 246 -0.71 -13.07 9.17
C VAL A 246 -0.09 -13.53 10.50
N GLU A 247 -0.85 -14.21 11.33
CA GLU A 247 -0.39 -14.65 12.65
C GLU A 247 0.80 -15.62 12.59
N PRO A 248 0.79 -16.66 11.72
CA PRO A 248 1.96 -17.55 11.59
C PRO A 248 3.20 -16.84 11.04
N ALA A 249 3.04 -15.85 10.15
CA ALA A 249 4.15 -15.07 9.64
C ALA A 249 4.76 -14.16 10.73
N LEU A 250 3.91 -13.50 11.53
CA LEU A 250 4.36 -12.67 12.65
C LEU A 250 5.08 -13.51 13.71
N ASP A 251 4.55 -14.67 14.06
CA ASP A 251 5.19 -15.64 14.96
C ASP A 251 6.56 -16.11 14.45
N ALA A 252 6.68 -16.38 13.14
CA ALA A 252 7.94 -16.78 12.53
C ALA A 252 8.98 -15.68 12.57
N LEU A 253 8.57 -14.42 12.34
CA LEU A 253 9.43 -13.25 12.50
C LEU A 253 9.91 -13.10 13.93
N SER A 254 9.02 -13.18 14.91
CA SER A 254 9.35 -13.10 16.34
C SER A 254 10.36 -14.20 16.74
N ARG A 255 10.13 -15.45 16.32
CA ARG A 255 11.08 -16.55 16.57
C ARG A 255 12.44 -16.35 15.90
N SER A 256 12.50 -15.62 14.80
CA SER A 256 13.78 -15.26 14.15
C SER A 256 14.49 -14.08 14.80
N GLY A 257 13.92 -13.48 15.83
CA GLY A 257 14.45 -12.30 16.52
C GLY A 257 14.11 -10.98 15.84
N ALA A 258 13.23 -10.98 14.82
CA ALA A 258 12.75 -9.76 14.20
C ALA A 258 11.55 -9.21 14.98
N ASP A 259 11.73 -8.08 15.69
CA ASP A 259 10.65 -7.35 16.37
C ASP A 259 9.83 -6.55 15.33
N TYR A 260 8.66 -7.09 14.97
CA TYR A 260 7.82 -6.50 13.93
C TYR A 260 6.74 -5.59 14.52
N ARG A 261 7.03 -4.30 14.64
CA ARG A 261 6.08 -3.26 15.11
C ARG A 261 5.74 -2.32 13.98
N GLY A 262 4.59 -2.51 13.38
CA GLY A 262 4.19 -1.75 12.19
C GLY A 262 2.97 -2.34 11.53
N LEU A 263 2.68 -1.88 10.31
CA LEU A 263 1.64 -2.47 9.50
C LEU A 263 2.19 -3.66 8.70
N LEU A 264 1.51 -4.79 8.77
CA LEU A 264 1.71 -5.92 7.88
C LEU A 264 0.54 -5.96 6.89
N TYR A 265 0.84 -5.70 5.62
CA TYR A 265 -0.12 -5.82 4.53
C TYR A 265 0.12 -7.16 3.84
N ALA A 266 -0.88 -8.03 3.86
CA ALA A 266 -0.91 -9.28 3.11
C ALA A 266 -1.78 -9.13 1.87
N GLY A 267 -1.19 -9.25 0.67
CA GLY A 267 -1.92 -9.49 -0.56
C GLY A 267 -2.33 -10.94 -0.62
N VAL A 268 -3.63 -11.21 -0.64
CA VAL A 268 -4.21 -12.55 -0.50
C VAL A 268 -5.04 -12.89 -1.73
N MET A 269 -4.83 -14.09 -2.30
CA MET A 269 -5.73 -14.66 -3.31
C MET A 269 -6.74 -15.56 -2.61
N LEU A 270 -8.03 -15.29 -2.79
CA LEU A 270 -9.12 -16.13 -2.28
C LEU A 270 -9.35 -17.29 -3.27
N THR A 271 -8.68 -18.41 -3.04
CA THR A 271 -8.77 -19.60 -3.89
C THR A 271 -9.86 -20.56 -3.41
N PRO A 272 -10.30 -21.54 -4.22
CA PRO A 272 -11.22 -22.58 -3.76
C PRO A 272 -10.71 -23.42 -2.56
N ASP A 273 -9.37 -23.48 -2.38
CA ASP A 273 -8.71 -24.19 -1.28
C ASP A 273 -8.52 -23.29 -0.02
N GLY A 274 -9.08 -22.08 -0.03
CA GLY A 274 -8.92 -21.05 0.98
C GLY A 274 -7.92 -19.96 0.61
N PRO A 275 -7.66 -19.01 1.53
CA PRO A 275 -6.78 -17.89 1.27
C PRO A 275 -5.32 -18.33 1.12
N LYS A 276 -4.65 -17.83 0.07
CA LYS A 276 -3.21 -18.03 -0.19
C LYS A 276 -2.50 -16.68 -0.31
N LEU A 277 -1.33 -16.58 0.30
CA LEU A 277 -0.51 -15.37 0.24
C LEU A 277 0.06 -15.15 -1.16
N VAL A 278 -0.11 -13.95 -1.70
CA VAL A 278 0.54 -13.46 -2.93
C VAL A 278 1.86 -12.79 -2.59
N GLU A 279 1.84 -11.85 -1.66
CA GLU A 279 3.02 -11.13 -1.15
C GLU A 279 2.71 -10.43 0.17
N PHE A 280 3.75 -10.08 0.92
CA PHE A 280 3.68 -9.14 2.02
C PHE A 280 4.25 -7.78 1.62
N ASN A 281 3.60 -6.71 2.11
CA ASN A 281 4.16 -5.38 2.17
C ASN A 281 4.26 -4.96 3.64
N VAL A 282 5.34 -4.25 4.00
CA VAL A 282 5.68 -3.95 5.41
C VAL A 282 5.26 -2.55 5.83
N ARG A 283 4.28 -2.02 5.14
CA ARG A 283 3.79 -0.64 5.25
C ARG A 283 2.35 -0.54 4.75
N PHE A 284 1.74 0.59 4.99
CA PHE A 284 0.45 0.93 4.41
C PHE A 284 0.47 0.81 2.87
N GLY A 285 -0.63 0.32 2.28
CA GLY A 285 -0.81 0.24 0.83
C GLY A 285 -1.01 1.62 0.19
N ASP A 286 -0.89 1.72 -1.10
CA ASP A 286 -1.17 2.91 -1.91
C ASP A 286 -1.70 2.44 -3.28
N PRO A 287 -3.03 2.53 -3.58
CA PRO A 287 -4.00 3.46 -3.00
C PRO A 287 -4.96 2.89 -1.91
N GLU A 288 -4.66 1.79 -1.26
CA GLU A 288 -5.59 1.18 -0.29
C GLU A 288 -5.74 2.03 0.98
N THR A 289 -4.68 2.71 1.43
CA THR A 289 -4.72 3.59 2.60
C THR A 289 -5.77 4.68 2.46
N GLU A 290 -5.98 5.16 1.24
CA GLU A 290 -6.92 6.22 0.88
C GLU A 290 -8.39 5.78 0.96
N VAL A 291 -8.65 4.48 1.15
CA VAL A 291 -9.99 3.94 1.40
C VAL A 291 -10.12 3.29 2.78
N VAL A 292 -9.02 2.76 3.34
CA VAL A 292 -9.02 2.12 4.66
C VAL A 292 -9.07 3.14 5.78
N LEU A 293 -8.14 4.11 5.80
CA LEU A 293 -8.05 5.08 6.89
C LEU A 293 -9.25 6.04 7.00
N PRO A 294 -9.92 6.48 5.93
CA PRO A 294 -11.17 7.21 6.05
C PRO A 294 -12.29 6.45 6.77
N ARG A 295 -12.25 5.11 6.75
CA ARG A 295 -13.21 4.26 7.45
C ARG A 295 -12.87 4.01 8.92
N VAL A 296 -11.61 4.14 9.33
CA VAL A 296 -11.20 3.99 10.75
C VAL A 296 -11.77 5.16 11.55
N THR A 297 -12.57 4.87 12.59
CA THR A 297 -13.24 5.87 13.44
C THR A 297 -12.56 6.08 14.80
N GLY A 298 -11.76 5.11 15.25
CA GLY A 298 -10.99 5.21 16.49
C GLY A 298 -9.81 6.18 16.40
N ASP A 299 -9.12 6.35 17.52
CA ASP A 299 -7.92 7.19 17.60
C ASP A 299 -6.70 6.49 16.99
N LEU A 300 -6.38 6.86 15.74
CA LEU A 300 -5.25 6.26 15.02
C LEU A 300 -3.90 6.56 15.72
N VAL A 301 -3.76 7.69 16.41
CA VAL A 301 -2.53 8.03 17.14
C VAL A 301 -2.33 7.04 18.29
N GLU A 302 -3.38 6.78 19.07
CA GLU A 302 -3.34 5.82 20.17
C GLU A 302 -3.05 4.41 19.67
N LEU A 303 -3.73 3.97 18.60
CA LEU A 303 -3.53 2.65 17.99
C LEU A 303 -2.07 2.43 17.54
N LEU A 304 -1.53 3.39 16.75
CA LEU A 304 -0.17 3.24 16.22
C LEU A 304 0.89 3.42 17.30
N ALA A 305 0.66 4.25 18.33
CA ALA A 305 1.56 4.41 19.46
C ALA A 305 1.60 3.14 20.32
N ALA A 306 0.46 2.52 20.58
CA ALA A 306 0.36 1.24 21.30
C ALA A 306 1.12 0.12 20.58
N ALA A 307 0.94 0.00 19.27
CA ALA A 307 1.68 -0.95 18.43
C ALA A 307 3.19 -0.70 18.47
N ALA A 308 3.61 0.55 18.31
CA ALA A 308 5.02 0.94 18.40
C ALA A 308 5.62 0.68 19.79
N GLY A 309 4.81 0.81 20.84
CA GLY A 309 5.15 0.49 22.23
C GLY A 309 5.23 -1.00 22.55
N GLY A 310 4.69 -1.87 21.71
CA GLY A 310 4.73 -3.32 21.85
C GLY A 310 3.56 -3.92 22.65
N ASP A 311 2.45 -3.20 22.82
CA ASP A 311 1.23 -3.72 23.45
C ASP A 311 -0.05 -3.08 22.86
N LEU A 312 -0.70 -3.79 21.95
CA LEU A 312 -1.96 -3.38 21.32
C LEU A 312 -3.20 -3.54 22.20
N ARG A 313 -3.14 -4.27 23.32
CA ARG A 313 -4.33 -4.58 24.14
C ARG A 313 -5.10 -3.36 24.60
N PRO A 314 -4.45 -2.28 25.10
CA PRO A 314 -5.18 -1.10 25.54
C PRO A 314 -5.90 -0.34 24.44
N ALA A 315 -5.36 -0.38 23.21
CA ALA A 315 -5.84 0.38 22.07
C ALA A 315 -6.60 -0.49 21.03
N ALA A 316 -6.99 -1.72 21.39
CA ALA A 316 -7.65 -2.62 20.43
C ALA A 316 -9.00 -2.05 19.91
N ALA A 317 -9.71 -1.28 20.72
CA ALA A 317 -10.95 -0.62 20.32
C ALA A 317 -10.74 0.50 19.28
N GLU A 318 -9.52 1.04 19.19
CA GLU A 318 -9.18 2.13 18.26
C GLU A 318 -9.07 1.67 16.79
N ALA A 319 -9.10 0.36 16.53
CA ALA A 319 -9.27 -0.19 15.17
C ALA A 319 -10.73 -0.16 14.69
N ALA A 320 -11.67 0.39 15.46
CA ALA A 320 -13.07 0.51 15.07
C ALA A 320 -13.24 1.28 13.75
N CYS A 321 -14.20 0.86 12.93
CA CYS A 321 -14.47 1.46 11.63
C CYS A 321 -15.95 1.78 11.44
N THR A 322 -16.23 2.75 10.55
CA THR A 322 -17.59 3.04 10.08
C THR A 322 -18.10 1.91 9.17
N PRO A 323 -19.42 1.63 9.16
CA PRO A 323 -20.02 0.77 8.16
C PRO A 323 -20.01 1.37 6.75
N ASP A 324 -19.78 2.68 6.62
CA ASP A 324 -19.72 3.35 5.31
C ASP A 324 -18.62 2.74 4.43
N ALA A 325 -18.88 2.73 3.13
CA ALA A 325 -17.91 2.33 2.11
C ALA A 325 -17.03 3.51 1.69
N ALA A 326 -15.83 3.19 1.22
CA ALA A 326 -14.92 4.15 0.60
C ALA A 326 -14.49 3.67 -0.79
N VAL A 327 -14.39 4.60 -1.75
CA VAL A 327 -13.86 4.36 -3.09
C VAL A 327 -12.85 5.43 -3.42
N CYS A 328 -11.68 5.02 -3.90
CA CYS A 328 -10.60 5.90 -4.35
C CYS A 328 -10.34 5.69 -5.85
N VAL A 329 -10.25 6.79 -6.61
CA VAL A 329 -9.87 6.80 -8.02
C VAL A 329 -8.58 7.59 -8.18
N VAL A 330 -7.58 6.98 -8.83
CA VAL A 330 -6.25 7.57 -9.05
C VAL A 330 -6.21 8.30 -10.38
N ALA A 331 -5.84 9.59 -10.35
CA ALA A 331 -5.50 10.38 -11.53
C ALA A 331 -4.01 10.23 -11.84
N ALA A 332 -3.67 9.71 -13.02
CA ALA A 332 -2.32 9.45 -13.48
C ALA A 332 -1.88 10.40 -14.58
N ALA A 333 -0.59 10.73 -14.59
CA ALA A 333 0.05 11.55 -15.62
C ALA A 333 0.17 10.78 -16.95
N PRO A 334 0.17 11.48 -18.09
CA PRO A 334 0.38 10.85 -19.38
C PRO A 334 1.76 10.16 -19.43
N GLY A 335 1.78 8.94 -19.99
CA GLY A 335 2.98 8.09 -20.06
C GLY A 335 3.23 7.21 -18.84
N TYR A 336 2.39 7.30 -17.79
CA TYR A 336 2.44 6.38 -16.65
C TYR A 336 2.03 4.96 -17.10
N PRO A 337 2.67 3.86 -16.60
CA PRO A 337 3.71 3.82 -15.58
C PRO A 337 5.16 3.94 -16.09
N GLU A 338 5.40 3.90 -17.39
CA GLU A 338 6.75 3.75 -17.98
C GLU A 338 7.54 5.06 -17.96
N ALA A 339 6.95 6.13 -18.53
CA ALA A 339 7.61 7.43 -18.71
C ALA A 339 6.64 8.59 -18.40
N PRO A 340 6.23 8.79 -17.13
CA PRO A 340 5.26 9.81 -16.77
C PRO A 340 5.81 11.22 -17.01
N ARG A 341 5.01 12.07 -17.66
CA ARG A 341 5.35 13.47 -17.92
C ARG A 341 4.98 14.34 -16.72
N SER A 342 5.92 15.18 -16.29
CA SER A 342 5.76 16.12 -15.18
C SER A 342 5.66 17.56 -15.67
N GLY A 343 5.21 18.48 -14.79
CA GLY A 343 5.16 19.92 -15.05
C GLY A 343 3.84 20.40 -15.61
N THR A 344 2.85 19.54 -15.81
CA THR A 344 1.52 19.93 -16.32
C THR A 344 0.70 20.60 -15.22
N PRO A 345 0.12 21.81 -15.43
CA PRO A 345 -0.73 22.48 -14.46
C PRO A 345 -1.97 21.67 -14.08
N ILE A 346 -2.28 21.64 -12.80
CA ILE A 346 -3.41 20.92 -12.22
C ILE A 346 -4.48 21.94 -11.81
N SER A 347 -5.73 21.68 -12.19
CA SER A 347 -6.90 22.48 -11.83
C SER A 347 -7.95 21.67 -11.08
N GLY A 348 -8.90 22.36 -10.44
CA GLY A 348 -10.11 21.75 -9.91
C GLY A 348 -9.98 21.02 -8.56
N VAL A 349 -8.78 20.84 -7.99
CA VAL A 349 -8.55 20.10 -6.75
C VAL A 349 -9.42 20.62 -5.60
N ARG A 350 -9.46 21.96 -5.41
CA ARG A 350 -10.30 22.58 -4.38
C ARG A 350 -11.77 22.30 -4.63
N ALA A 351 -12.25 22.43 -5.88
CA ALA A 351 -13.64 22.20 -6.24
C ALA A 351 -14.07 20.73 -6.01
N ALA A 352 -13.18 19.77 -6.26
CA ALA A 352 -13.41 18.37 -5.93
C ALA A 352 -13.53 18.16 -4.41
N GLY A 353 -12.61 18.72 -3.62
CA GLY A 353 -12.59 18.59 -2.16
C GLY A 353 -13.71 19.31 -1.41
N THR A 354 -14.55 20.13 -2.09
CA THR A 354 -15.75 20.73 -1.47
C THR A 354 -16.97 19.81 -1.48
N LEU A 355 -16.91 18.69 -2.19
CA LEU A 355 -17.99 17.71 -2.18
C LEU A 355 -18.06 16.99 -0.82
N PRO A 356 -19.26 16.82 -0.24
CA PRO A 356 -19.40 16.13 1.04
C PRO A 356 -18.84 14.72 1.00
N GLY A 357 -18.00 14.35 1.99
CA GLY A 357 -17.40 13.03 2.11
C GLY A 357 -16.28 12.76 1.10
N VAL A 358 -15.80 13.77 0.37
CA VAL A 358 -14.66 13.66 -0.55
C VAL A 358 -13.40 14.23 0.09
N THR A 359 -12.31 13.50 -0.09
CA THR A 359 -10.95 13.95 0.23
C THR A 359 -10.06 13.73 -0.99
N VAL A 360 -9.26 14.75 -1.35
CA VAL A 360 -8.29 14.64 -2.45
C VAL A 360 -6.90 14.56 -1.84
N PHE A 361 -6.29 13.38 -1.94
CA PHE A 361 -4.93 13.15 -1.47
C PHE A 361 -3.93 13.42 -2.60
N HIS A 362 -2.90 14.20 -2.31
CA HIS A 362 -1.84 14.50 -3.25
C HIS A 362 -0.78 13.41 -3.22
N ALA A 363 -0.39 12.93 -4.42
CA ALA A 363 0.76 12.04 -4.64
C ALA A 363 1.88 12.83 -5.36
N GLY A 364 2.12 12.54 -6.63
CA GLY A 364 3.12 13.20 -7.44
C GLY A 364 2.71 14.61 -7.87
N THR A 365 2.70 15.54 -6.95
CA THR A 365 2.41 16.96 -7.20
C THR A 365 3.54 17.85 -6.70
N ARG A 366 3.71 19.01 -7.36
CA ARG A 366 4.68 20.05 -6.95
C ARG A 366 4.05 21.43 -7.15
N ARG A 367 4.44 22.40 -6.32
CA ARG A 367 4.07 23.81 -6.46
C ARG A 367 5.25 24.57 -7.05
N LEU A 368 4.99 25.34 -8.08
CA LEU A 368 5.97 26.27 -8.68
C LEU A 368 6.09 27.55 -7.85
N ASP A 369 7.10 28.37 -8.13
CA ASP A 369 7.35 29.63 -7.42
C ASP A 369 6.21 30.66 -7.56
N ASP A 370 5.47 30.59 -8.66
CA ASP A 370 4.27 31.42 -8.92
C ASP A 370 3.00 30.89 -8.20
N GLY A 371 3.12 29.80 -7.45
CA GLY A 371 2.03 29.13 -6.74
C GLY A 371 1.24 28.11 -7.57
N THR A 372 1.55 27.93 -8.86
CA THR A 372 0.87 26.95 -9.71
C THR A 372 1.15 25.52 -9.24
N LEU A 373 0.09 24.73 -9.06
CA LEU A 373 0.19 23.30 -8.77
C LEU A 373 0.40 22.53 -10.08
N VAL A 374 1.42 21.66 -10.14
CA VAL A 374 1.76 20.89 -11.33
C VAL A 374 1.99 19.41 -11.00
N THR A 375 1.88 18.55 -12.04
CA THR A 375 2.26 17.13 -11.94
C THR A 375 3.75 16.98 -11.69
N ALA A 376 4.13 16.01 -10.85
CA ALA A 376 5.52 15.72 -10.48
C ALA A 376 5.79 14.22 -10.26
N GLY A 377 4.92 13.35 -10.80
CA GLY A 377 5.05 11.90 -10.68
C GLY A 377 4.04 11.18 -11.56
N GLY A 378 4.04 9.86 -11.52
CA GLY A 378 3.16 9.02 -12.33
C GLY A 378 1.72 9.06 -11.84
N ARG A 379 1.47 8.63 -10.59
CA ARG A 379 0.20 8.86 -9.91
C ARG A 379 0.24 10.26 -9.31
N VAL A 380 -0.73 11.08 -9.62
CA VAL A 380 -0.72 12.53 -9.33
C VAL A 380 -1.62 12.86 -8.15
N LEU A 381 -2.86 12.38 -8.19
CA LEU A 381 -3.86 12.60 -7.15
C LEU A 381 -4.66 11.31 -6.91
N CYS A 382 -5.10 11.11 -5.68
CA CYS A 382 -6.05 10.08 -5.28
C CYS A 382 -7.32 10.77 -4.79
N VAL A 383 -8.43 10.57 -5.50
CA VAL A 383 -9.74 11.14 -5.15
C VAL A 383 -10.54 10.06 -4.41
N SER A 384 -10.63 10.20 -3.09
CA SER A 384 -11.34 9.28 -2.20
C SER A 384 -12.68 9.84 -1.78
N ALA A 385 -13.70 9.00 -1.72
CA ALA A 385 -15.02 9.38 -1.26
C ALA A 385 -15.63 8.31 -0.35
N LEU A 386 -16.27 8.77 0.73
CA LEU A 386 -17.12 7.95 1.61
C LEU A 386 -18.56 7.99 1.13
N GLY A 387 -19.28 6.88 1.33
CA GLY A 387 -20.71 6.75 1.07
C GLY A 387 -21.31 5.61 1.88
N SER A 388 -22.62 5.67 2.14
CA SER A 388 -23.32 4.62 2.89
C SER A 388 -23.34 3.24 2.19
N THR A 389 -22.99 3.21 0.91
CA THR A 389 -22.83 2.00 0.08
C THR A 389 -21.63 2.22 -0.87
N ILE A 390 -21.11 1.14 -1.45
CA ILE A 390 -20.08 1.22 -2.50
C ILE A 390 -20.60 2.01 -3.69
N THR A 391 -21.86 1.79 -4.07
CA THR A 391 -22.53 2.53 -5.15
C THR A 391 -22.50 4.05 -4.89
N ALA A 392 -22.84 4.48 -3.68
CA ALA A 392 -22.86 5.90 -3.31
C ALA A 392 -21.45 6.50 -3.25
N ALA A 393 -20.50 5.77 -2.64
CA ALA A 393 -19.08 6.19 -2.57
C ALA A 393 -18.47 6.33 -3.97
N ARG A 394 -18.71 5.33 -4.83
CA ARG A 394 -18.28 5.33 -6.24
C ARG A 394 -18.83 6.52 -7.02
N ALA A 395 -20.14 6.74 -6.98
CA ALA A 395 -20.77 7.86 -7.67
C ALA A 395 -20.14 9.20 -7.26
N ARG A 396 -19.90 9.39 -5.97
CA ARG A 396 -19.28 10.59 -5.40
C ARG A 396 -17.81 10.74 -5.80
N ALA A 397 -17.02 9.66 -5.79
CA ALA A 397 -15.63 9.68 -6.23
C ALA A 397 -15.51 10.08 -7.71
N TYR A 398 -16.41 9.55 -8.58
CA TYR A 398 -16.44 9.90 -9.99
C TYR A 398 -16.96 11.30 -10.26
N GLU A 399 -17.93 11.80 -9.49
CA GLU A 399 -18.32 13.21 -9.53
C GLU A 399 -17.15 14.14 -9.17
N ALA A 400 -16.38 13.76 -8.15
CA ALA A 400 -15.25 14.55 -7.68
C ALA A 400 -14.08 14.55 -8.68
N ILE A 401 -13.69 13.39 -9.23
CA ILE A 401 -12.57 13.32 -10.17
C ILE A 401 -12.87 14.03 -11.48
N ALA A 402 -14.14 14.10 -11.89
CA ALA A 402 -14.56 14.88 -13.07
C ALA A 402 -14.34 16.39 -12.92
N ARG A 403 -14.16 16.89 -11.69
CA ARG A 403 -13.82 18.30 -11.41
C ARG A 403 -12.32 18.59 -11.47
N VAL A 404 -11.48 17.55 -11.41
CA VAL A 404 -10.03 17.64 -11.48
C VAL A 404 -9.60 17.58 -12.95
N GLY A 405 -8.59 18.35 -13.33
CA GLY A 405 -8.07 18.33 -14.69
C GLY A 405 -6.61 18.72 -14.81
N PHE A 406 -5.89 18.00 -15.66
CA PHE A 406 -4.60 18.37 -16.23
C PHE A 406 -4.45 17.70 -17.61
N GLU A 407 -3.66 18.27 -18.50
CA GLU A 407 -3.52 17.79 -19.87
C GLU A 407 -3.00 16.35 -19.90
N GLY A 408 -3.71 15.47 -20.62
CA GLY A 408 -3.39 14.05 -20.77
C GLY A 408 -3.65 13.21 -19.50
N MET A 409 -4.47 13.72 -18.55
CA MET A 409 -4.90 12.96 -17.37
C MET A 409 -5.58 11.66 -17.78
N THR A 410 -5.17 10.57 -17.13
CA THR A 410 -5.81 9.25 -17.25
C THR A 410 -6.27 8.75 -15.90
N TYR A 411 -7.41 8.05 -15.87
CA TYR A 411 -7.93 7.32 -14.71
C TYR A 411 -8.86 6.22 -15.18
N ARG A 412 -9.02 5.17 -14.38
CA ARG A 412 -9.97 4.08 -14.66
C ARG A 412 -11.41 4.51 -14.35
N ARG A 413 -12.34 4.01 -15.15
CA ARG A 413 -13.78 4.29 -15.01
C ARG A 413 -14.55 3.16 -14.35
N ASP A 414 -13.94 2.01 -14.17
CA ASP A 414 -14.52 0.77 -13.65
C ASP A 414 -14.16 0.44 -12.20
N ILE A 415 -13.46 1.35 -11.47
CA ILE A 415 -13.12 1.14 -10.06
C ILE A 415 -14.39 0.85 -9.26
N ALA A 416 -14.41 -0.26 -8.52
CA ALA A 416 -15.52 -0.75 -7.70
C ALA A 416 -16.83 -1.02 -8.47
N GLU A 417 -16.81 -1.10 -9.82
CA GLU A 417 -18.05 -1.25 -10.60
C GLU A 417 -18.76 -2.59 -10.33
N ALA A 418 -18.00 -3.69 -10.30
CA ALA A 418 -18.56 -5.01 -10.05
C ALA A 418 -19.15 -5.11 -8.64
N ALA A 419 -18.44 -4.58 -7.64
CA ALA A 419 -18.92 -4.55 -6.25
C ALA A 419 -20.17 -3.69 -6.09
N ALA A 420 -20.24 -2.51 -6.73
CA ALA A 420 -21.42 -1.66 -6.71
C ALA A 420 -22.65 -2.32 -7.38
N LYS A 421 -22.45 -3.10 -8.45
CA LYS A 421 -23.53 -3.86 -9.09
C LYS A 421 -24.07 -4.98 -8.20
N SER A 422 -23.20 -5.63 -7.41
CA SER A 422 -23.63 -6.71 -6.51
C SER A 422 -24.41 -6.23 -5.29
N GLU A 423 -24.33 -4.95 -4.92
CA GLU A 423 -25.16 -4.37 -3.84
C GLU A 423 -26.65 -4.19 -4.26
N VAL A 424 -26.94 -4.15 -5.56
CA VAL A 424 -28.28 -3.86 -6.09
C VAL A 424 -29.06 -5.15 -6.36
N THR A 425 -28.40 -6.29 -6.31
CA THR A 425 -28.98 -7.63 -6.57
C THR A 425 -29.32 -8.33 -5.26
#